data_2ea0b2f0987be6efbc9a29cc48fbe06f
#
_entry.id   2ea0b2f0987be6efbc9a29cc48fbe06f
#
_cell.length_a   1.000
_cell.length_b   1.000
_cell.length_c   1.000
_cell.angle_alpha   90.00
_cell.angle_beta   90.00
_cell.angle_gamma   90.00
#
_symmetry.space_group_name_H-M   'P 1'
#
loop_
_entity.id
_entity.type
_entity.pdbx_description
1 polymer ?
#
loop_
_entity_poly.entity_id
_entity_poly.type
_entity_poly.pdbx_seq_one_letter_code
_entity_poly.pdbx_strand_id
1 'polypeptide(L)'
;MKKFLVFFLAILALTFVACGKDKNLESYLDMEKIQSEFNIDEKDDEHIKFKDKDEPRSAYRIFNFQKMKSVDFKNPKKIDKLEEFYLGKNCDIIYKDESTIIILVLVQDNSYAYNIQSFDDSKTELMIAVSIGSDKELSETELFNLLDEAKSFIK
;
A
#
# COMPACT_ATOMS: atom_id res chain seq x y z
N MET A 1 -10.20 -13.33 -14.58
CA MET A 1 -10.37 -11.95 -14.07
C MET A 1 -11.07 -11.85 -12.72
N LYS A 2 -12.10 -12.63 -12.39
CA LYS A 2 -12.81 -12.54 -11.10
C LYS A 2 -12.01 -13.05 -9.87
N LYS A 3 -10.98 -13.86 -10.04
CA LYS A 3 -10.18 -14.41 -8.93
C LYS A 3 -9.11 -13.45 -8.41
N PHE A 4 -8.69 -12.46 -9.18
CA PHE A 4 -7.70 -11.45 -8.78
C PHE A 4 -8.28 -10.40 -7.83
N LEU A 5 -9.53 -10.00 -8.05
CA LEU A 5 -10.20 -9.00 -7.21
C LEU A 5 -10.43 -9.49 -5.77
N VAL A 6 -10.67 -10.80 -5.60
CA VAL A 6 -10.89 -11.43 -4.29
C VAL A 6 -9.59 -11.49 -3.48
N PHE A 7 -8.43 -11.56 -4.15
CA PHE A 7 -7.15 -11.63 -3.48
C PHE A 7 -6.73 -10.30 -2.86
N PHE A 8 -7.08 -9.19 -3.49
CA PHE A 8 -6.83 -7.84 -2.96
C PHE A 8 -7.74 -7.50 -1.77
N LEU A 9 -8.98 -7.99 -1.75
CA LEU A 9 -9.93 -7.78 -0.65
C LEU A 9 -9.55 -8.54 0.64
N ALA A 10 -8.81 -9.64 0.54
CA ALA A 10 -8.40 -10.41 1.72
C ALA A 10 -7.31 -9.72 2.56
N ILE A 11 -6.55 -8.77 1.97
CA ILE A 11 -5.54 -7.97 2.70
C ILE A 11 -6.23 -6.91 3.59
N LEU A 12 -7.45 -6.50 3.24
CA LEU A 12 -8.23 -5.46 3.92
C LEU A 12 -9.01 -5.97 5.16
N ALA A 13 -9.08 -7.29 5.40
CA ALA A 13 -9.95 -7.86 6.44
C ALA A 13 -9.32 -7.95 7.85
N LEU A 14 -8.18 -7.35 8.11
CA LEU A 14 -7.64 -7.20 9.46
C LEU A 14 -8.11 -5.87 10.10
N THR A 15 -9.41 -5.61 10.06
CA THR A 15 -10.00 -4.49 10.76
C THR A 15 -10.08 -4.76 12.25
N PHE A 16 -9.26 -4.08 13.02
CA PHE A 16 -9.38 -4.01 14.47
C PHE A 16 -9.93 -2.66 14.89
N VAL A 17 -11.03 -2.70 15.60
CA VAL A 17 -11.68 -1.52 16.19
C VAL A 17 -10.85 -1.02 17.37
N ALA A 18 -10.43 0.24 17.35
CA ALA A 18 -9.86 0.92 18.50
C ALA A 18 -10.59 2.24 18.75
N CYS A 19 -11.14 2.38 19.94
CA CYS A 19 -11.79 3.58 20.42
C CYS A 19 -10.74 4.49 21.10
N GLY A 20 -10.44 5.64 20.49
CA GLY A 20 -9.67 6.74 21.05
C GLY A 20 -10.02 8.00 20.25
N LYS A 21 -10.05 9.18 20.85
CA LYS A 21 -10.21 10.47 20.16
C LYS A 21 -8.98 10.76 19.30
N ASP A 22 -8.74 9.91 18.35
CA ASP A 22 -7.62 10.03 17.44
C ASP A 22 -8.01 10.94 16.28
N LYS A 23 -7.05 11.74 15.84
CA LYS A 23 -7.23 12.58 14.65
C LYS A 23 -7.62 11.69 13.47
N ASN A 24 -8.59 12.13 12.69
CA ASN A 24 -8.98 11.50 11.43
C ASN A 24 -7.73 11.40 10.52
N LEU A 25 -7.60 10.29 9.80
CA LEU A 25 -6.48 10.02 8.88
C LEU A 25 -6.22 11.17 7.90
N GLU A 26 -7.26 11.83 7.41
CA GLU A 26 -7.13 13.02 6.55
C GLU A 26 -6.26 14.13 7.14
N SER A 27 -6.23 14.27 8.47
CA SER A 27 -5.43 15.29 9.12
C SER A 27 -3.92 15.09 8.95
N TYR A 28 -3.50 13.87 8.64
CA TYR A 28 -2.11 13.50 8.41
C TYR A 28 -1.72 13.55 6.93
N LEU A 29 -2.69 13.69 6.02
CA LEU A 29 -2.45 13.64 4.58
C LEU A 29 -2.71 15.00 3.92
N ASP A 30 -1.95 15.31 2.89
CA ASP A 30 -2.17 16.45 2.00
C ASP A 30 -3.32 16.15 1.04
N MET A 31 -4.55 16.31 1.55
CA MET A 31 -5.76 16.01 0.80
C MET A 31 -5.95 16.92 -0.43
N GLU A 32 -5.43 18.15 -0.41
CA GLU A 32 -5.51 19.05 -1.57
C GLU A 32 -4.66 18.51 -2.72
N LYS A 33 -3.42 18.10 -2.43
CA LYS A 33 -2.54 17.46 -3.40
C LYS A 33 -3.15 16.17 -3.93
N ILE A 34 -3.62 15.27 -3.06
CA ILE A 34 -4.24 14.01 -3.46
C ILE A 34 -5.43 14.25 -4.40
N GLN A 35 -6.36 15.14 -4.04
CA GLN A 35 -7.57 15.41 -4.84
C GLN A 35 -7.26 16.12 -6.16
N SER A 36 -6.15 16.86 -6.25
CA SER A 36 -5.75 17.49 -7.51
C SER A 36 -5.26 16.48 -8.55
N GLU A 37 -4.58 15.42 -8.13
CA GLU A 37 -3.88 14.48 -8.99
C GLU A 37 -4.60 13.13 -9.14
N PHE A 38 -5.37 12.71 -8.12
CA PHE A 38 -5.93 11.37 -8.01
C PHE A 38 -7.45 11.36 -7.82
N ASN A 39 -8.06 10.21 -8.10
CA ASN A 39 -9.44 9.90 -7.72
C ASN A 39 -9.46 9.13 -6.40
N ILE A 40 -10.21 9.62 -5.41
CA ILE A 40 -10.43 8.90 -4.17
C ILE A 40 -11.42 7.76 -4.44
N ASP A 41 -11.01 6.53 -4.14
CA ASP A 41 -11.77 5.30 -4.39
C ASP A 41 -12.51 4.86 -3.11
N GLU A 42 -11.84 4.93 -1.97
CA GLU A 42 -12.38 4.59 -0.65
C GLU A 42 -11.84 5.58 0.39
N LYS A 43 -12.68 5.93 1.36
CA LYS A 43 -12.28 6.85 2.42
C LYS A 43 -13.15 6.68 3.66
N ASP A 44 -12.49 6.46 4.80
CA ASP A 44 -13.08 6.50 6.14
C ASP A 44 -12.08 7.10 7.15
N ASP A 45 -12.35 7.00 8.45
CA ASP A 45 -11.53 7.61 9.51
C ASP A 45 -10.15 6.95 9.67
N GLU A 46 -9.99 5.69 9.25
CA GLU A 46 -8.77 4.89 9.42
C GLU A 46 -8.11 4.50 8.10
N HIS A 47 -8.79 4.74 6.97
CA HIS A 47 -8.37 4.23 5.68
C HIS A 47 -8.68 5.21 4.56
N ILE A 48 -7.70 5.48 3.69
CA ILE A 48 -7.87 6.27 2.48
C ILE A 48 -7.16 5.56 1.33
N LYS A 49 -7.89 5.35 0.24
CA LYS A 49 -7.41 4.73 -0.98
C LYS A 49 -7.71 5.62 -2.17
N PHE A 50 -6.73 5.86 -3.00
CA PHE A 50 -6.85 6.66 -4.21
C PHE A 50 -6.01 6.11 -5.34
N LYS A 51 -6.34 6.48 -6.57
CA LYS A 51 -5.72 6.01 -7.80
C LYS A 51 -5.58 7.12 -8.82
N ASP A 52 -4.71 6.96 -9.79
CA ASP A 52 -4.54 7.88 -10.91
C ASP A 52 -5.90 8.22 -11.58
N LYS A 53 -6.07 9.46 -12.07
CA LYS A 53 -7.29 9.91 -12.75
C LYS A 53 -7.47 9.26 -14.12
N ASP A 54 -6.37 9.09 -14.84
CA ASP A 54 -6.36 8.61 -16.22
C ASP A 54 -5.47 7.37 -16.33
N GLU A 55 -6.01 6.21 -15.96
CA GLU A 55 -5.27 4.95 -16.01
C GLU A 55 -5.54 4.17 -17.30
N PRO A 56 -4.52 3.85 -18.11
CA PRO A 56 -4.64 2.77 -19.07
C PRO A 56 -4.79 1.42 -18.32
N ARG A 57 -5.55 0.48 -18.86
CA ARG A 57 -5.83 -0.81 -18.20
C ARG A 57 -4.59 -1.65 -17.90
N SER A 58 -3.48 -1.39 -18.56
CA SER A 58 -2.19 -2.10 -18.42
C SER A 58 -1.22 -1.49 -17.42
N ALA A 59 -1.43 -0.23 -17.02
CA ALA A 59 -0.60 0.44 -16.05
C ALA A 59 -1.50 1.20 -15.05
N TYR A 60 -1.34 0.95 -13.77
CA TYR A 60 -2.11 1.61 -12.72
C TYR A 60 -1.28 1.79 -11.46
N ARG A 61 -1.61 2.82 -10.70
CA ARG A 61 -1.08 3.05 -9.35
C ARG A 61 -2.24 3.23 -8.39
N ILE A 62 -2.24 2.48 -7.32
CA ILE A 62 -3.22 2.58 -6.25
C ILE A 62 -2.45 2.81 -4.96
N PHE A 63 -2.70 3.94 -4.31
CA PHE A 63 -2.14 4.30 -3.02
C PHE A 63 -3.17 4.03 -1.93
N ASN A 64 -2.74 3.39 -0.88
CA ASN A 64 -3.56 3.06 0.26
C ASN A 64 -2.83 3.43 1.54
N PHE A 65 -3.46 4.27 2.36
CA PHE A 65 -3.00 4.66 3.68
C PHE A 65 -3.94 4.11 4.72
N GLN A 66 -3.38 3.42 5.69
CA GLN A 66 -4.15 2.83 6.78
C GLN A 66 -3.53 3.21 8.12
N LYS A 67 -4.37 3.76 9.02
CA LYS A 67 -3.99 3.99 10.40
C LYS A 67 -3.92 2.65 11.14
N MET A 68 -2.84 2.42 11.84
CA MET A 68 -2.62 1.19 12.59
C MET A 68 -2.76 1.42 14.08
N LYS A 69 -3.09 0.36 14.81
CA LYS A 69 -2.97 0.36 16.26
C LYS A 69 -1.49 0.41 16.65
N SER A 70 -1.17 1.23 17.65
CA SER A 70 0.20 1.39 18.13
C SER A 70 0.88 0.06 18.48
N VAL A 71 0.14 -0.91 19.03
CA VAL A 71 0.68 -2.25 19.37
C VAL A 71 1.08 -3.04 18.14
N ASP A 72 0.31 -2.95 17.06
CA ASP A 72 0.61 -3.66 15.81
C ASP A 72 1.73 -2.95 15.03
N PHE A 73 1.68 -1.63 15.03
CA PHE A 73 2.70 -0.79 14.40
C PHE A 73 4.08 -0.99 15.03
N LYS A 74 4.17 -1.04 16.35
CA LYS A 74 5.41 -1.25 17.12
C LYS A 74 5.87 -2.71 17.18
N ASN A 75 5.10 -3.64 16.60
CA ASN A 75 5.49 -5.04 16.57
C ASN A 75 6.77 -5.22 15.71
N PRO A 76 7.90 -5.69 16.29
CA PRO A 76 9.13 -5.87 15.53
C PRO A 76 9.02 -6.95 14.45
N LYS A 77 8.03 -7.84 14.56
CA LYS A 77 7.77 -8.91 13.58
C LYS A 77 6.70 -8.54 12.54
N LYS A 78 6.34 -7.27 12.39
CA LYS A 78 5.27 -6.88 11.45
C LYS A 78 5.62 -7.23 10.00
N ILE A 79 6.86 -7.02 9.60
CA ILE A 79 7.34 -7.37 8.25
C ILE A 79 7.47 -8.90 8.09
N ASP A 80 7.95 -9.60 9.11
CA ASP A 80 8.05 -11.08 9.05
C ASP A 80 6.67 -11.74 8.89
N LYS A 81 5.63 -11.20 9.54
CA LYS A 81 4.25 -11.66 9.34
C LYS A 81 3.75 -11.42 7.91
N LEU A 82 4.11 -10.30 7.29
CA LEU A 82 3.80 -10.05 5.88
C LEU A 82 4.56 -11.03 4.97
N GLU A 83 5.83 -11.25 5.23
CA GLU A 83 6.62 -12.24 4.51
C GLU A 83 5.99 -13.63 4.61
N GLU A 84 5.66 -14.11 5.81
CA GLU A 84 4.97 -15.39 6.03
C GLU A 84 3.65 -15.47 5.25
N PHE A 85 2.91 -14.36 5.18
CA PHE A 85 1.66 -14.30 4.42
C PHE A 85 1.89 -14.50 2.92
N TYR A 86 3.01 -13.99 2.38
CA TYR A 86 3.33 -14.10 0.95
C TYR A 86 4.08 -15.38 0.60
N LEU A 87 4.80 -15.99 1.54
CA LEU A 87 5.46 -17.29 1.34
C LEU A 87 4.42 -18.36 0.96
N GLY A 88 4.74 -19.12 -0.08
CA GLY A 88 3.84 -20.15 -0.63
C GLY A 88 2.74 -19.62 -1.55
N LYS A 89 2.70 -18.31 -1.83
CA LYS A 89 1.89 -17.71 -2.88
C LYS A 89 2.74 -17.52 -4.14
N ASN A 90 2.08 -17.37 -5.28
CA ASN A 90 2.77 -17.19 -6.56
C ASN A 90 3.31 -15.74 -6.69
N CYS A 91 4.29 -15.40 -5.89
CA CYS A 91 4.90 -14.08 -5.81
C CYS A 91 6.34 -14.18 -5.34
N ASP A 92 7.16 -13.22 -5.73
CA ASP A 92 8.56 -13.08 -5.33
C ASP A 92 8.74 -11.86 -4.43
N ILE A 93 9.51 -12.01 -3.36
CA ILE A 93 9.91 -10.87 -2.51
C ILE A 93 11.16 -10.26 -3.15
N ILE A 94 11.03 -9.01 -3.64
CA ILE A 94 12.11 -8.27 -4.30
C ILE A 94 12.99 -7.58 -3.27
N TYR A 95 12.37 -7.03 -2.23
CA TYR A 95 13.05 -6.28 -1.18
C TYR A 95 12.37 -6.47 0.17
N LYS A 96 13.18 -6.48 1.22
CA LYS A 96 12.69 -6.51 2.60
C LYS A 96 13.69 -5.86 3.55
N ASP A 97 13.19 -4.99 4.44
CA ASP A 97 13.90 -4.48 5.61
C ASP A 97 12.98 -4.49 6.86
N GLU A 98 13.31 -3.74 7.90
CA GLU A 98 12.53 -3.68 9.15
C GLU A 98 11.19 -2.95 8.99
N SER A 99 11.05 -2.12 7.97
CA SER A 99 9.90 -1.23 7.76
C SER A 99 9.18 -1.44 6.44
N THR A 100 9.80 -2.10 5.47
CA THR A 100 9.31 -2.15 4.10
C THR A 100 9.45 -3.56 3.52
N ILE A 101 8.44 -3.99 2.77
CA ILE A 101 8.49 -5.18 1.93
C ILE A 101 7.97 -4.84 0.53
N ILE A 102 8.69 -5.28 -0.50
CA ILE A 102 8.31 -5.12 -1.91
C ILE A 102 8.15 -6.51 -2.53
N ILE A 103 7.02 -6.72 -3.16
CA ILE A 103 6.60 -8.00 -3.68
C ILE A 103 6.25 -7.86 -5.16
N LEU A 104 6.78 -8.74 -5.98
CA LEU A 104 6.32 -8.98 -7.34
C LEU A 104 5.27 -10.10 -7.30
N VAL A 105 4.07 -9.78 -7.72
CA VAL A 105 3.02 -10.76 -7.98
C VAL A 105 3.14 -11.17 -9.44
N LEU A 106 3.50 -12.40 -9.70
CA LEU A 106 3.69 -12.91 -11.06
C LEU A 106 2.38 -12.83 -11.84
N VAL A 107 2.43 -12.13 -12.96
CA VAL A 107 1.29 -11.95 -13.87
C VAL A 107 1.62 -12.58 -15.22
N GLN A 108 0.60 -13.04 -15.90
CA GLN A 108 0.72 -13.63 -17.23
C GLN A 108 0.94 -12.54 -18.30
N ASP A 109 1.57 -12.93 -19.41
CA ASP A 109 1.61 -12.13 -20.66
C ASP A 109 2.34 -10.78 -20.58
N ASN A 110 3.58 -10.75 -20.07
CA ASN A 110 4.41 -9.56 -19.98
C ASN A 110 3.79 -8.40 -19.17
N SER A 111 2.87 -8.71 -18.28
CA SER A 111 2.35 -7.76 -17.31
C SER A 111 2.94 -8.05 -15.93
N TYR A 112 3.32 -7.03 -15.22
CA TYR A 112 3.89 -7.10 -13.89
C TYR A 112 2.96 -6.44 -12.88
N ALA A 113 2.80 -7.03 -11.72
CA ALA A 113 2.08 -6.41 -10.63
C ALA A 113 2.97 -6.40 -9.38
N TYR A 114 3.13 -5.23 -8.81
CA TYR A 114 3.93 -5.04 -7.59
C TYR A 114 3.04 -4.61 -6.44
N ASN A 115 3.44 -4.98 -5.24
CA ASN A 115 2.88 -4.44 -4.02
C ASN A 115 4.01 -4.01 -3.10
N ILE A 116 4.01 -2.75 -2.72
CA ILE A 116 4.92 -2.17 -1.75
C ILE A 116 4.12 -1.97 -0.46
N GLN A 117 4.62 -2.46 0.66
CA GLN A 117 4.06 -2.15 1.98
C GLN A 117 5.16 -1.57 2.85
N SER A 118 4.91 -0.40 3.41
CA SER A 118 5.85 0.30 4.27
C SER A 118 5.13 0.87 5.49
N PHE A 119 5.83 0.85 6.62
CA PHE A 119 5.35 1.42 7.87
C PHE A 119 6.08 2.73 8.12
N ASP A 120 5.33 3.84 8.07
CA ASP A 120 5.88 5.15 8.41
C ASP A 120 5.95 5.30 9.93
N ASP A 121 7.17 5.34 10.47
CA ASP A 121 7.45 5.45 11.90
C ASP A 121 7.56 6.90 12.41
N SER A 122 7.48 7.86 11.48
CA SER A 122 7.86 9.24 11.80
C SER A 122 6.94 9.95 12.80
N LYS A 123 5.62 9.76 12.76
CA LYS A 123 4.66 10.40 13.71
C LYS A 123 3.24 9.84 13.66
N THR A 124 2.91 9.04 12.68
CA THR A 124 1.51 8.84 12.27
C THR A 124 1.01 7.42 12.49
N GLU A 125 1.90 6.47 12.77
CA GLU A 125 1.56 5.04 12.87
C GLU A 125 0.79 4.54 11.62
N LEU A 126 1.20 5.02 10.43
CA LEU A 126 0.56 4.68 9.17
C LEU A 126 1.24 3.49 8.50
N MET A 127 0.44 2.60 7.97
CA MET A 127 0.85 1.67 6.94
C MET A 127 0.55 2.30 5.58
N ILE A 128 1.54 2.33 4.72
CA ILE A 128 1.45 2.76 3.32
C ILE A 128 1.49 1.51 2.47
N ALA A 129 0.51 1.33 1.59
CA ALA A 129 0.55 0.29 0.58
C ALA A 129 0.40 0.91 -0.81
N VAL A 130 1.31 0.55 -1.72
CA VAL A 130 1.25 0.98 -3.12
C VAL A 130 1.11 -0.26 -3.99
N SER A 131 0.02 -0.34 -4.75
CA SER A 131 -0.21 -1.40 -5.73
C SER A 131 0.01 -0.85 -7.13
N ILE A 132 0.86 -1.51 -7.90
CA ILE A 132 1.31 -1.04 -9.21
C ILE A 132 1.08 -2.16 -10.23
N GLY A 133 0.40 -1.82 -11.33
CA GLY A 133 0.43 -2.61 -12.56
C GLY A 133 1.36 -1.96 -13.57
N SER A 134 2.14 -2.75 -14.29
CA SER A 134 3.08 -2.27 -15.31
C SER A 134 3.16 -3.24 -16.48
N ASP A 135 3.33 -2.71 -17.67
CA ASP A 135 3.61 -3.45 -18.90
C ASP A 135 5.11 -3.73 -19.12
N LYS A 136 5.94 -3.25 -18.21
CA LYS A 136 7.39 -3.52 -18.16
C LYS A 136 7.82 -3.88 -16.74
N GLU A 137 8.92 -4.59 -16.64
CA GLU A 137 9.57 -4.82 -15.37
C GLU A 137 10.09 -3.48 -14.79
N LEU A 138 9.79 -3.23 -13.51
CA LEU A 138 10.26 -2.04 -12.79
C LEU A 138 11.52 -2.40 -12.00
N SER A 139 12.49 -1.50 -12.04
CA SER A 139 13.68 -1.59 -11.20
C SER A 139 13.34 -1.27 -9.74
N GLU A 140 14.19 -1.74 -8.82
CA GLU A 140 14.07 -1.41 -7.40
C GLU A 140 14.03 0.12 -7.17
N THR A 141 14.85 0.89 -7.90
CA THR A 141 14.85 2.35 -7.83
C THR A 141 13.51 2.95 -8.24
N GLU A 142 12.88 2.45 -9.31
CA GLU A 142 11.54 2.92 -9.73
C GLU A 142 10.49 2.61 -8.66
N LEU A 143 10.57 1.44 -8.03
CA LEU A 143 9.65 1.05 -6.95
C LEU A 143 9.83 1.92 -5.69
N PHE A 144 11.06 2.24 -5.31
CA PHE A 144 11.32 3.17 -4.20
C PHE A 144 10.87 4.60 -4.51
N ASN A 145 11.01 5.09 -5.74
CA ASN A 145 10.48 6.39 -6.14
C ASN A 145 8.95 6.46 -5.97
N LEU A 146 8.23 5.38 -6.24
CA LEU A 146 6.78 5.30 -6.01
C LEU A 146 6.44 5.30 -4.51
N LEU A 147 7.26 4.66 -3.68
CA LEU A 147 7.10 4.73 -2.23
C LEU A 147 7.37 6.15 -1.70
N ASP A 148 8.39 6.81 -2.22
CA ASP A 148 8.72 8.19 -1.85
C ASP A 148 7.63 9.17 -2.30
N GLU A 149 7.04 8.95 -3.47
CA GLU A 149 5.84 9.67 -3.90
C GLU A 149 4.70 9.48 -2.89
N ALA A 150 4.42 8.23 -2.49
CA ALA A 150 3.41 7.96 -1.48
C ALA A 150 3.70 8.69 -0.15
N LYS A 151 4.94 8.63 0.34
CA LYS A 151 5.37 9.35 1.56
C LYS A 151 5.21 10.86 1.43
N SER A 152 5.34 11.43 0.23
CA SER A 152 5.17 12.87 0.00
C SER A 152 3.75 13.39 0.21
N PHE A 153 2.75 12.50 0.37
CA PHE A 153 1.39 12.89 0.74
C PHE A 153 1.19 13.01 2.26
N ILE A 154 2.17 12.60 3.08
CA ILE A 154 2.12 12.76 4.53
C ILE A 154 2.65 14.16 4.90
N LYS A 155 1.92 14.88 5.78
CA LYS A 155 2.27 16.24 6.26
C LYS A 155 3.37 16.25 7.30
#